data_2ab74e24eed4d658385f11d502039ea7
#
_entry.id   2ab74e24eed4d658385f11d502039ea7
#
_cell.length_a   1.000
_cell.length_b   1.000
_cell.length_c   1.000
_cell.angle_alpha   90.00
_cell.angle_beta   90.00
_cell.angle_gamma   90.00
#
_symmetry.space_group_name_H-M   'P 1'
#
loop_
_entity.id
_entity.type
_entity.pdbx_description
1 polymer ?
#
loop_
_entity_poly.entity_id
_entity_poly.type
_entity_poly.pdbx_seq_one_letter_code
_entity_poly.pdbx_strand_id
1 'polypeptide(L)'
;VGSEMCIRDSGYTTREAVSSIVENNLYGLDIDDRAAQLAYFAVMMKARQYDRRFFSRGIQPHVYAIVESNHVDQFALEYFCNGNMKLTVAMDTIISELHDAKEYGSILTVTQQDWVALYNRFVEITEDINMFREVALKEVLPLVQVAEALAQKYDVVVTNPPYMGCLLYTSPS
;
A
#
# COMPACT_ATOMS: atom_id res chain seq x y z
N VAL A 1 -10.87 14.75 18.10
CA VAL A 1 -11.81 14.90 19.24
C VAL A 1 -12.78 13.72 19.30
N GLY A 2 -13.34 13.24 18.16
CA GLY A 2 -14.27 12.10 18.17
C GLY A 2 -13.60 10.74 18.45
N SER A 3 -12.41 10.51 17.93
CA SER A 3 -11.69 9.23 18.09
C SER A 3 -11.19 8.98 19.53
N GLU A 4 -10.83 10.01 20.27
CA GLU A 4 -10.38 9.86 21.66
C GLU A 4 -11.52 9.44 22.61
N MET A 5 -12.75 9.84 22.32
CA MET A 5 -13.94 9.48 23.10
C MET A 5 -14.32 8.01 22.88
N CYS A 6 -14.33 7.54 21.63
CA CYS A 6 -14.61 6.16 21.30
C CYS A 6 -13.56 5.16 21.86
N ILE A 7 -12.30 5.57 21.95
CA ILE A 7 -11.21 4.76 22.50
C ILE A 7 -11.41 4.51 24.00
N ARG A 8 -11.89 5.52 24.77
CA ARG A 8 -12.15 5.38 26.22
C ARG A 8 -13.29 4.43 26.55
N ASP A 9 -14.30 4.38 25.68
CA ASP A 9 -15.49 3.56 25.90
C ASP A 9 -15.32 2.10 25.48
N SER A 10 -14.29 1.78 24.68
CA SER A 10 -14.05 0.43 24.14
C SER A 10 -13.16 -0.47 25.00
N GLY A 11 -12.67 0.02 26.14
CA GLY A 11 -11.81 -0.75 27.05
C GLY A 11 -10.36 -0.94 26.60
N TYR A 12 -9.97 -0.34 25.44
CA TYR A 12 -8.59 -0.34 24.98
C TYR A 12 -7.74 0.66 25.74
N THR A 13 -6.51 0.29 26.06
CA THR A 13 -5.52 1.29 26.46
C THR A 13 -5.15 2.19 25.29
N THR A 14 -4.72 3.42 25.53
CA THR A 14 -4.28 4.35 24.48
C THR A 14 -3.22 3.74 23.56
N ARG A 15 -2.35 2.90 24.09
CA ARG A 15 -1.29 2.22 23.33
C ARG A 15 -1.84 1.14 22.39
N GLU A 16 -2.76 0.32 22.88
CA GLU A 16 -3.42 -0.72 22.08
C GLU A 16 -4.28 -0.08 20.97
N ALA A 17 -4.98 0.98 21.31
CA ALA A 17 -5.80 1.71 20.35
C ALA A 17 -4.97 2.30 19.21
N VAL A 18 -3.84 2.95 19.52
CA VAL A 18 -2.94 3.50 18.50
C VAL A 18 -2.36 2.41 17.61
N SER A 19 -1.94 1.30 18.20
CA SER A 19 -1.44 0.14 17.44
C SER A 19 -2.51 -0.39 16.48
N SER A 20 -3.73 -0.62 16.99
CA SER A 20 -4.85 -1.10 16.19
C SER A 20 -5.25 -0.12 15.07
N ILE A 21 -5.27 1.18 15.35
CA ILE A 21 -5.61 2.20 14.34
C ILE A 21 -4.59 2.19 13.21
N VAL A 22 -3.30 2.18 13.51
CA VAL A 22 -2.25 2.21 12.50
C VAL A 22 -2.20 0.92 11.69
N GLU A 23 -2.44 -0.22 12.33
CA GLU A 23 -2.38 -1.53 11.72
C GLU A 23 -3.63 -1.89 10.91
N ASN A 24 -4.82 -1.42 11.32
CA ASN A 24 -6.07 -1.93 10.76
C ASN A 24 -6.97 -0.86 10.11
N ASN A 25 -6.81 0.43 10.47
CA ASN A 25 -7.79 1.44 10.11
C ASN A 25 -7.24 2.57 9.22
N LEU A 26 -5.92 2.75 9.18
CA LEU A 26 -5.32 3.88 8.48
C LEU A 26 -4.56 3.43 7.25
N TYR A 27 -5.04 3.88 6.09
CA TYR A 27 -4.41 3.63 4.79
C TYR A 27 -4.13 4.96 4.09
N GLY A 28 -3.01 5.05 3.41
CA GLY A 28 -2.61 6.23 2.65
C GLY A 28 -1.98 5.86 1.32
N LEU A 29 -2.38 6.54 0.27
CA LEU A 29 -1.82 6.38 -1.07
C LEU A 29 -1.47 7.77 -1.63
N ASP A 30 -0.31 7.89 -2.22
CA ASP A 30 0.10 9.10 -2.94
C ASP A 30 0.80 8.73 -4.25
N ILE A 31 0.70 9.59 -5.26
CA ILE A 31 1.40 9.39 -6.54
C ILE A 31 2.90 9.69 -6.38
N ASP A 32 3.24 10.65 -5.50
CA ASP A 32 4.62 11.07 -5.24
C ASP A 32 5.25 10.20 -4.12
N ASP A 33 6.34 9.52 -4.45
CA ASP A 33 7.12 8.69 -3.52
C ASP A 33 7.60 9.47 -2.28
N ARG A 34 7.96 10.75 -2.45
CA ARG A 34 8.43 11.61 -1.35
C ARG A 34 7.29 12.00 -0.43
N ALA A 35 6.10 12.29 -1.01
CA ALA A 35 4.91 12.59 -0.23
C ALA A 35 4.46 11.37 0.59
N ALA A 36 4.46 10.18 -0.01
CA ALA A 36 4.18 8.94 0.69
C ALA A 36 5.17 8.67 1.84
N GLN A 37 6.47 8.86 1.62
CA GLN A 37 7.50 8.72 2.66
C GLN A 37 7.29 9.72 3.81
N LEU A 38 6.97 10.98 3.49
CA LEU A 38 6.70 12.01 4.49
C LEU A 38 5.43 11.68 5.30
N ALA A 39 4.37 11.22 4.63
CA ALA A 39 3.13 10.79 5.28
C ALA A 39 3.36 9.59 6.20
N TYR A 40 4.11 8.58 5.73
CA TYR A 40 4.53 7.44 6.54
C TYR A 40 5.25 7.90 7.82
N PHE A 41 6.24 8.77 7.67
CA PHE A 41 6.98 9.32 8.80
C PHE A 41 6.06 10.10 9.76
N ALA A 42 5.17 10.91 9.24
CA ALA A 42 4.23 11.69 10.05
C ALA A 42 3.30 10.79 10.88
N VAL A 43 2.78 9.70 10.29
CA VAL A 43 1.97 8.70 10.99
C VAL A 43 2.77 8.02 12.11
N MET A 44 4.01 7.60 11.82
CA MET A 44 4.90 6.99 12.81
C MET A 44 5.20 7.92 13.98
N MET A 45 5.50 9.20 13.70
CA MET A 45 5.75 10.21 14.73
C MET A 45 4.50 10.52 15.54
N LYS A 46 3.32 10.55 14.88
CA LYS A 46 2.05 10.73 15.58
C LYS A 46 1.73 9.56 16.51
N ALA A 47 1.91 8.34 16.06
CA ALA A 47 1.73 7.15 16.90
C ALA A 47 2.68 7.15 18.11
N ARG A 48 3.94 7.56 17.92
CA ARG A 48 4.92 7.68 19.01
C ARG A 48 4.53 8.69 20.09
N GLN A 49 3.76 9.74 19.77
CA GLN A 49 3.28 10.69 20.76
C GLN A 49 2.41 10.02 21.82
N TYR A 50 1.66 8.98 21.43
CA TYR A 50 0.77 8.22 22.31
C TYR A 50 1.43 6.97 22.90
N ASP A 51 2.37 6.35 22.16
CA ASP A 51 3.16 5.21 22.62
C ASP A 51 4.65 5.41 22.34
N ARG A 52 5.42 5.76 23.37
CA ARG A 52 6.88 6.00 23.25
C ARG A 52 7.65 4.79 22.71
N ARG A 53 7.11 3.56 22.85
CA ARG A 53 7.72 2.32 22.37
C ARG A 53 7.15 1.85 21.03
N PHE A 54 6.35 2.68 20.35
CA PHE A 54 5.68 2.29 19.11
C PHE A 54 6.65 1.71 18.06
N PHE A 55 7.80 2.32 17.86
CA PHE A 55 8.80 1.86 16.90
C PHE A 55 9.36 0.46 17.18
N SER A 56 9.41 0.04 18.45
CA SER A 56 9.89 -1.29 18.82
C SER A 56 8.84 -2.39 18.69
N ARG A 57 7.60 -2.04 18.34
CA ARG A 57 6.52 -3.02 18.14
C ARG A 57 6.54 -3.65 16.75
N GLY A 58 7.30 -3.08 15.81
CA GLY A 58 7.35 -3.59 14.44
C GLY A 58 6.10 -3.29 13.59
N ILE A 59 5.16 -2.49 14.11
CA ILE A 59 3.96 -2.09 13.38
C ILE A 59 4.34 -1.06 12.32
N GLN A 60 3.91 -1.30 11.08
CA GLN A 60 4.14 -0.40 9.96
C GLN A 60 2.82 0.17 9.44
N PRO A 61 2.75 1.49 9.21
CA PRO A 61 1.59 2.10 8.57
C PRO A 61 1.39 1.61 7.14
N HIS A 62 0.14 1.44 6.74
CA HIS A 62 -0.23 1.16 5.36
C HIS A 62 -0.23 2.45 4.52
N VAL A 63 0.94 3.04 4.35
CA VAL A 63 1.13 4.25 3.55
C VAL A 63 2.09 3.93 2.42
N TYR A 64 1.59 3.99 1.20
CA TYR A 64 2.29 3.55 0.01
C TYR A 64 2.34 4.64 -1.06
N ALA A 65 3.42 4.65 -1.84
CA ALA A 65 3.42 5.34 -3.12
C ALA A 65 2.78 4.45 -4.18
N ILE A 66 2.00 5.03 -5.09
CA ILE A 66 1.48 4.29 -6.24
C ILE A 66 2.65 3.87 -7.12
N VAL A 67 2.75 2.58 -7.38
CA VAL A 67 3.76 1.98 -8.25
C VAL A 67 3.12 1.51 -9.56
N GLU A 68 3.90 1.62 -10.63
CA GLU A 68 3.49 1.17 -11.96
C GLU A 68 4.11 -0.18 -12.27
N SER A 69 3.36 -1.02 -12.96
CA SER A 69 3.81 -2.36 -13.36
C SER A 69 4.57 -2.39 -14.70
N ASN A 70 4.84 -1.22 -15.30
CA ASN A 70 5.38 -1.08 -16.67
C ASN A 70 6.73 -1.77 -16.87
N HIS A 71 7.52 -1.95 -15.83
CA HIS A 71 8.90 -2.44 -15.89
C HIS A 71 9.21 -3.55 -14.88
N VAL A 72 8.24 -4.45 -14.62
CA VAL A 72 8.46 -5.58 -13.71
C VAL A 72 9.38 -6.61 -14.35
N ASP A 73 10.38 -7.08 -13.61
CA ASP A 73 11.27 -8.14 -14.07
C ASP A 73 10.51 -9.47 -14.22
N GLN A 74 10.49 -9.99 -15.45
CA GLN A 74 9.76 -11.22 -15.80
C GLN A 74 10.30 -12.44 -15.05
N PHE A 75 11.60 -12.53 -14.83
CA PHE A 75 12.20 -13.66 -14.11
C PHE A 75 11.84 -13.61 -12.62
N ALA A 76 11.79 -12.41 -12.03
CA ALA A 76 11.35 -12.24 -10.67
C ALA A 76 9.86 -12.60 -10.51
N LEU A 77 9.04 -12.28 -11.51
CA LEU A 77 7.62 -12.65 -11.54
C LEU A 77 7.42 -14.15 -11.69
N GLU A 78 8.14 -14.80 -12.62
CA GLU A 78 8.11 -16.26 -12.79
C GLU A 78 8.58 -16.99 -11.53
N TYR A 79 9.64 -16.49 -10.89
CA TYR A 79 10.12 -17.00 -9.62
C TYR A 79 9.06 -16.84 -8.51
N PHE A 80 8.41 -15.68 -8.43
CA PHE A 80 7.33 -15.45 -7.48
C PHE A 80 6.18 -16.42 -7.70
N CYS A 81 5.69 -16.56 -8.92
CA CYS A 81 4.57 -17.44 -9.25
C CYS A 81 4.89 -18.93 -9.08
N ASN A 82 6.16 -19.33 -9.26
CA ASN A 82 6.66 -20.69 -9.07
C ASN A 82 5.78 -21.79 -9.73
N GLY A 83 5.26 -21.52 -10.92
CA GLY A 83 4.37 -22.43 -11.65
C GLY A 83 2.96 -22.58 -11.05
N ASN A 84 2.61 -21.81 -10.04
CA ASN A 84 1.25 -21.80 -9.47
C ASN A 84 0.31 -20.95 -10.33
N MET A 85 -0.60 -21.63 -11.05
CA MET A 85 -1.57 -20.98 -11.94
C MET A 85 -2.40 -19.90 -11.26
N LYS A 86 -2.78 -20.06 -9.99
CA LYS A 86 -3.58 -19.07 -9.27
C LYS A 86 -2.79 -17.79 -9.01
N LEU A 87 -1.52 -17.93 -8.60
CA LEU A 87 -0.64 -16.78 -8.41
C LEU A 87 -0.34 -16.09 -9.73
N THR A 88 -0.14 -16.85 -10.81
CA THR A 88 0.08 -16.28 -12.15
C THR A 88 -1.11 -15.43 -12.59
N VAL A 89 -2.33 -15.97 -12.53
CA VAL A 89 -3.54 -15.23 -12.92
C VAL A 89 -3.75 -13.99 -12.06
N ALA A 90 -3.51 -14.09 -10.74
CA ALA A 90 -3.63 -12.94 -9.83
C ALA A 90 -2.60 -11.85 -10.19
N MET A 91 -1.35 -12.24 -10.43
CA MET A 91 -0.29 -11.28 -10.80
C MET A 91 -0.51 -10.67 -12.18
N ASP A 92 -0.93 -11.44 -13.17
CA ASP A 92 -1.27 -10.93 -14.51
C ASP A 92 -2.38 -9.87 -14.42
N THR A 93 -3.40 -10.13 -13.58
CA THR A 93 -4.48 -9.17 -13.33
C THR A 93 -3.94 -7.89 -12.67
N ILE A 94 -3.16 -8.00 -11.60
CA ILE A 94 -2.56 -6.86 -10.90
C ILE A 94 -1.66 -6.04 -11.84
N ILE A 95 -0.83 -6.70 -12.62
CA ILE A 95 0.07 -6.05 -13.58
C ILE A 95 -0.74 -5.30 -14.64
N SER A 96 -1.79 -5.90 -15.17
CA SER A 96 -2.67 -5.27 -16.16
C SER A 96 -3.39 -4.04 -15.59
N GLU A 97 -3.86 -4.10 -14.35
CA GLU A 97 -4.63 -3.04 -13.70
C GLU A 97 -3.73 -1.89 -13.19
N LEU A 98 -2.48 -2.16 -12.84
CA LEU A 98 -1.49 -1.16 -12.40
C LEU A 98 -0.59 -0.63 -13.53
N HIS A 99 -0.86 -1.01 -14.78
CA HIS A 99 -0.19 -0.42 -15.92
C HIS A 99 -0.55 1.06 -16.01
N ASP A 100 0.45 1.93 -16.13
CA ASP A 100 0.29 3.40 -16.14
C ASP A 100 -0.50 3.95 -14.92
N ALA A 101 -0.39 3.29 -13.78
CA ALA A 101 -1.18 3.60 -12.58
C ALA A 101 -1.04 5.05 -12.11
N LYS A 102 0.12 5.68 -12.30
CA LYS A 102 0.35 7.08 -11.92
C LYS A 102 -0.41 8.07 -12.80
N GLU A 103 -0.72 7.70 -14.03
CA GLU A 103 -1.53 8.54 -14.94
C GLU A 103 -3.01 8.52 -14.56
N TYR A 104 -3.52 7.35 -14.16
CA TYR A 104 -4.93 7.18 -13.82
C TYR A 104 -5.26 7.58 -12.37
N GLY A 105 -4.29 7.49 -11.46
CA GLY A 105 -4.43 7.96 -10.08
C GLY A 105 -5.64 7.38 -9.35
N SER A 106 -6.55 8.25 -8.91
CA SER A 106 -7.73 7.87 -8.12
C SER A 106 -8.86 7.18 -8.89
N ILE A 107 -8.75 7.04 -10.22
CA ILE A 107 -9.75 6.36 -11.08
C ILE A 107 -9.46 4.87 -11.17
N LEU A 108 -8.30 4.41 -10.69
CA LEU A 108 -7.92 3.00 -10.72
C LEU A 108 -8.94 2.13 -9.99
N THR A 109 -9.36 1.08 -10.67
CA THR A 109 -10.17 0.02 -10.07
C THR A 109 -9.36 -1.26 -10.09
N VAL A 110 -9.14 -1.83 -8.91
CA VAL A 110 -8.39 -3.07 -8.75
C VAL A 110 -9.32 -4.19 -8.32
N THR A 111 -9.21 -5.32 -9.00
CA THR A 111 -10.01 -6.51 -8.73
C THR A 111 -9.53 -7.20 -7.45
N GLN A 112 -10.47 -7.63 -6.63
CA GLN A 112 -10.17 -8.38 -5.41
C GLN A 112 -9.47 -9.71 -5.74
N GLN A 113 -8.35 -9.95 -5.07
CA GLN A 113 -7.53 -11.15 -5.21
C GLN A 113 -7.49 -11.96 -3.92
N ASP A 114 -6.88 -13.14 -3.96
CA ASP A 114 -6.53 -13.92 -2.76
C ASP A 114 -5.24 -13.38 -2.13
N TRP A 115 -5.38 -12.26 -1.38
CA TRP A 115 -4.24 -11.58 -0.74
C TRP A 115 -3.48 -12.51 0.20
N VAL A 116 -4.19 -13.40 0.90
CA VAL A 116 -3.57 -14.35 1.84
C VAL A 116 -2.61 -15.28 1.11
N ALA A 117 -3.02 -15.81 -0.06
CA ALA A 117 -2.15 -16.67 -0.86
C ALA A 117 -0.92 -15.91 -1.39
N LEU A 118 -1.08 -14.65 -1.81
CA LEU A 118 0.01 -13.79 -2.26
C LEU A 118 1.01 -13.51 -1.13
N TYR A 119 0.54 -13.11 0.05
CA TYR A 119 1.44 -12.84 1.19
C TYR A 119 2.11 -14.10 1.73
N ASN A 120 1.45 -15.23 1.76
CA ASN A 120 2.07 -16.50 2.13
C ASN A 120 3.25 -16.84 1.21
N ARG A 121 3.11 -16.53 -0.08
CA ARG A 121 4.21 -16.71 -1.04
C ARG A 121 5.40 -15.78 -0.73
N PHE A 122 5.16 -14.52 -0.31
CA PHE A 122 6.25 -13.65 0.12
C PHE A 122 6.95 -14.17 1.38
N VAL A 123 6.23 -14.74 2.33
CA VAL A 123 6.82 -15.37 3.52
C VAL A 123 7.75 -16.52 3.10
N GLU A 124 7.29 -17.42 2.20
CA GLU A 124 8.12 -18.51 1.66
C GLU A 124 9.39 -18.00 0.98
N ILE A 125 9.26 -16.98 0.13
CA ILE A 125 10.38 -16.33 -0.57
C ILE A 125 11.39 -15.73 0.40
N THR A 126 10.93 -15.17 1.54
CA THR A 126 11.82 -14.55 2.51
C THR A 126 12.79 -15.56 3.13
N GLU A 127 12.39 -16.82 3.24
CA GLU A 127 13.21 -17.92 3.76
C GLU A 127 14.08 -18.60 2.68
N ASP A 128 13.81 -18.34 1.41
CA ASP A 128 14.51 -18.95 0.29
C ASP A 128 15.87 -18.27 0.00
N ILE A 129 16.83 -19.05 -0.52
CA ILE A 129 18.15 -18.56 -0.96
C ILE A 129 18.17 -18.54 -2.48
N ASN A 130 17.57 -17.51 -3.07
CA ASN A 130 17.52 -17.34 -4.52
C ASN A 130 17.94 -15.91 -4.90
N MET A 131 18.65 -15.78 -6.02
CA MET A 131 19.11 -14.48 -6.52
C MET A 131 17.95 -13.53 -6.90
N PHE A 132 16.80 -14.08 -7.31
CA PHE A 132 15.62 -13.30 -7.66
C PHE A 132 14.78 -12.86 -6.46
N ARG A 133 15.08 -13.38 -5.25
CA ARG A 133 14.37 -13.02 -4.02
C ARG A 133 14.31 -11.52 -3.77
N GLU A 134 15.46 -10.86 -3.82
CA GLU A 134 15.55 -9.42 -3.54
C GLU A 134 14.79 -8.59 -4.59
N VAL A 135 14.85 -8.99 -5.85
CA VAL A 135 14.13 -8.33 -6.94
C VAL A 135 12.62 -8.53 -6.77
N ALA A 136 12.18 -9.76 -6.47
CA ALA A 136 10.77 -10.04 -6.21
C ALA A 136 10.21 -9.25 -5.01
N LEU A 137 10.96 -9.19 -3.90
CA LEU A 137 10.55 -8.41 -2.72
C LEU A 137 10.57 -6.89 -2.99
N LYS A 138 11.44 -6.41 -3.88
CA LYS A 138 11.55 -4.98 -4.20
C LYS A 138 10.51 -4.52 -5.22
N GLU A 139 10.18 -5.35 -6.20
CA GLU A 139 9.33 -4.96 -7.33
C GLU A 139 7.91 -5.52 -7.22
N VAL A 140 7.75 -6.79 -6.82
CA VAL A 140 6.43 -7.45 -6.78
C VAL A 140 5.66 -7.12 -5.50
N LEU A 141 6.33 -7.06 -4.34
CA LEU A 141 5.65 -6.77 -3.07
C LEU A 141 4.96 -5.39 -3.05
N PRO A 142 5.58 -4.28 -3.50
CA PRO A 142 4.90 -2.99 -3.53
C PRO A 142 3.68 -2.96 -4.46
N LEU A 143 3.70 -3.70 -5.58
CA LEU A 143 2.55 -3.83 -6.47
C LEU A 143 1.38 -4.51 -5.77
N VAL A 144 1.63 -5.60 -5.05
CA VAL A 144 0.59 -6.32 -4.30
C VAL A 144 0.04 -5.46 -3.18
N GLN A 145 0.87 -4.73 -2.45
CA GLN A 145 0.45 -3.83 -1.37
C GLN A 145 -0.44 -2.68 -1.88
N VAL A 146 -0.06 -2.07 -2.99
CA VAL A 146 -0.85 -0.99 -3.62
C VAL A 146 -2.15 -1.55 -4.19
N ALA A 147 -2.11 -2.71 -4.85
CA ALA A 147 -3.29 -3.37 -5.39
C ALA A 147 -4.30 -3.72 -4.29
N GLU A 148 -3.84 -4.30 -3.17
CA GLU A 148 -4.69 -4.60 -2.01
C GLU A 148 -5.33 -3.33 -1.45
N ALA A 149 -4.54 -2.28 -1.22
CA ALA A 149 -5.04 -1.01 -0.70
C ALA A 149 -6.07 -0.36 -1.63
N LEU A 150 -5.92 -0.49 -2.95
CA LEU A 150 -6.90 0.02 -3.94
C LEU A 150 -8.16 -0.86 -4.05
N ALA A 151 -8.03 -2.18 -3.87
CA ALA A 151 -9.16 -3.10 -3.94
C ALA A 151 -10.03 -3.09 -2.66
N GLN A 152 -9.48 -2.63 -1.55
CA GLN A 152 -10.16 -2.59 -0.25
C GLN A 152 -11.27 -1.53 -0.24
N LYS A 153 -12.34 -1.81 0.51
CA LYS A 153 -13.41 -0.83 0.77
C LYS A 153 -13.17 -0.11 2.09
N TYR A 154 -13.34 1.20 2.07
CA TYR A 154 -13.14 2.07 3.21
C TYR A 154 -14.45 2.75 3.63
N ASP A 155 -14.65 2.93 4.94
CA ASP A 155 -15.81 3.66 5.47
C ASP A 155 -15.72 5.16 5.17
N VAL A 156 -14.50 5.71 5.15
CA VAL A 156 -14.23 7.13 4.87
C VAL A 156 -13.01 7.24 3.96
N VAL A 157 -13.15 8.02 2.91
CA VAL A 157 -12.05 8.38 2.00
C VAL A 157 -11.88 9.90 1.99
N VAL A 158 -10.65 10.35 2.22
CA VAL A 158 -10.27 11.77 2.14
C VAL A 158 -9.26 11.91 1.02
N THR A 159 -9.54 12.76 0.05
CA THR A 159 -8.68 12.98 -1.11
C THR A 159 -8.42 14.47 -1.33
N ASN A 160 -7.25 14.78 -1.87
CA ASN A 160 -6.89 16.10 -2.35
C ASN A 160 -6.57 16.00 -3.85
N PRO A 161 -7.61 16.03 -4.72
CA PRO A 161 -7.38 15.88 -6.15
C PRO A 161 -6.56 17.06 -6.68
N PRO A 162 -5.65 16.83 -7.66
CA PRO A 162 -4.92 17.91 -8.30
C PRO A 162 -5.89 18.89 -8.96
N TYR A 163 -5.70 20.18 -8.71
CA TYR A 163 -6.48 21.21 -9.36
C TYR A 163 -6.12 21.27 -10.85
N MET A 164 -6.89 20.61 -11.71
CA MET A 164 -6.73 20.65 -13.16
C MET A 164 -7.09 21.99 -13.81
N GLY A 165 -7.43 23.01 -13.03
CA GLY A 165 -7.94 24.30 -13.53
C GLY A 165 -6.89 25.26 -14.10
N CYS A 166 -5.60 24.98 -14.05
CA CYS A 166 -4.58 25.96 -14.42
C CYS A 166 -3.90 25.74 -15.78
N LEU A 167 -4.16 24.62 -16.46
CA LEU A 167 -3.46 24.29 -17.71
C LEU A 167 -4.29 24.52 -18.99
N LEU A 168 -5.54 24.97 -18.88
CA LEU A 168 -6.41 25.19 -20.06
C LEU A 168 -6.45 26.65 -20.54
N TYR A 169 -5.64 27.56 -19.99
CA TYR A 169 -5.65 28.99 -20.39
C TYR A 169 -4.34 29.51 -20.95
N THR A 170 -3.58 28.69 -21.65
CA THR A 170 -2.50 29.21 -22.52
C THR A 170 -2.68 28.66 -23.92
N SER A 171 -3.74 29.10 -24.58
CA SER A 171 -3.78 29.16 -26.05
C SER A 171 -3.19 30.50 -26.46
N PRO A 172 -2.04 30.58 -27.12
CA PRO A 172 -1.59 31.81 -27.71
C PRO A 172 -2.47 32.11 -28.93
N SER A 173 -3.06 33.28 -28.91
CA SER A 173 -3.66 33.94 -30.10
C SER A 173 -2.58 34.30 -31.09
#